data_0754ff5a8a13bfa19a85efbf67e693d5
#
_entry.id   0754ff5a8a13bfa19a85efbf67e693d5
#
_cell.length_a   1.000
_cell.length_b   1.000
_cell.length_c   1.000
_cell.angle_alpha   90.00
_cell.angle_beta   90.00
_cell.angle_gamma   90.00
#
_symmetry.space_group_name_H-M   'P 1'
#
loop_
_entity.id
_entity.type
_entity.pdbx_description
1 polymer ?
#
loop_
_entity_poly.entity_id
_entity_poly.type
_entity_poly.pdbx_seq_one_letter_code
_entity_poly.pdbx_strand_id
1 'polypeptide(L)' 'MKHGRQSVILEIISQQDIETQGQLMQALAERGIKSTQATLSRDIKDMRLVKELGPNGSYRYIAPTTQERDDLS' A
#
# COMPACT_ATOMS: atom_id res chain seq x y z
N MET A 1 0.59 18.34 -1.46
CA MET A 1 0.50 18.09 -1.19
C MET A 1 0.86 17.06 -0.66
N LYS A 2 0.55 16.34 -0.26
CA LYS A 2 0.79 15.47 0.21
C LYS A 2 0.85 14.38 -0.44
N HIS A 3 1.29 14.10 -1.38
CA HIS A 3 1.27 13.03 -2.04
C HIS A 3 2.37 12.23 -1.73
N GLY A 4 3.34 12.30 -1.51
CA GLY A 4 4.44 11.59 -1.23
C GLY A 4 4.34 10.13 -1.20
N ARG A 5 4.95 9.46 -0.20
CA ARG A 5 5.09 8.04 -0.22
C ARG A 5 3.78 7.31 -0.21
N GLN A 6 2.79 7.78 0.54
CA GLN A 6 1.54 7.05 0.63
C GLN A 6 0.81 7.01 -0.70
N SER A 7 0.90 8.08 -1.45
CA SER A 7 0.27 8.12 -2.74
C SER A 7 0.91 7.10 -3.67
N VAL A 8 2.23 6.97 -3.60
CA VAL A 8 2.94 6.04 -4.44
C VAL A 8 2.62 4.61 -4.00
N ILE A 9 2.48 4.38 -2.70
CA ILE A 9 2.12 3.07 -2.22
C ILE A 9 0.78 2.64 -2.80
N LEU A 10 -0.20 3.53 -2.79
CA LEU A 10 -1.49 3.19 -3.33
C LEU A 10 -1.38 2.83 -4.81
N GLU A 11 -0.58 3.55 -5.52
CA GLU A 11 -0.41 3.28 -6.92
C GLU A 11 0.25 1.93 -7.13
N ILE A 12 1.25 1.60 -6.35
CA ILE A 12 1.94 0.35 -6.50
C ILE A 12 1.01 -0.83 -6.23
N ILE A 13 0.27 -0.78 -5.14
CA ILE A 13 -0.56 -1.91 -4.80
C ILE A 13 -1.74 -2.06 -5.76
N SER A 14 -2.06 -1.02 -6.50
CA SER A 14 -3.12 -1.13 -7.48
C SER A 14 -2.59 -1.69 -8.81
N GLN A 15 -1.31 -1.60 -9.04
CA GLN A 15 -0.73 -2.07 -10.29
C GLN A 15 -0.09 -3.42 -10.17
N GLN A 16 0.33 -3.82 -9.02
CA GLN A 16 0.98 -5.12 -8.86
C GLN A 16 0.55 -5.75 -7.56
N ASP A 17 0.70 -7.06 -7.48
CA ASP A 17 0.32 -7.79 -6.29
C ASP A 17 1.46 -7.74 -5.31
N ILE A 18 1.31 -7.00 -4.24
CA ILE A 18 2.33 -6.87 -3.23
C ILE A 18 1.95 -7.78 -2.07
N GLU A 19 2.74 -8.78 -1.81
CA GLU A 19 2.43 -9.73 -0.78
C GLU A 19 3.13 -9.47 0.53
N THR A 20 4.26 -8.81 0.51
CA THR A 20 5.01 -8.55 1.72
C THR A 20 5.48 -7.12 1.77
N GLN A 21 5.85 -6.67 2.97
CA GLN A 21 6.37 -5.32 3.10
C GLN A 21 7.68 -5.19 2.36
N GLY A 22 8.45 -6.26 2.29
CA GLY A 22 9.70 -6.20 1.56
C GLY A 22 9.48 -5.92 0.09
N GLN A 23 8.45 -6.54 -0.49
CA GLN A 23 8.14 -6.28 -1.88
C GLN A 23 7.74 -4.82 -2.07
N LEU A 24 6.99 -4.29 -1.13
CA LEU A 24 6.56 -2.90 -1.23
C LEU A 24 7.75 -1.98 -1.12
N MET A 25 8.67 -2.29 -0.21
CA MET A 25 9.84 -1.46 -0.05
C MET A 25 10.66 -1.47 -1.32
N GLN A 26 10.80 -2.62 -1.94
CA GLN A 26 11.57 -2.70 -3.15
C GLN A 26 10.90 -1.92 -4.28
N ALA A 27 9.60 -2.02 -4.39
CA ALA A 27 8.88 -1.27 -5.42
C ALA A 27 9.03 0.23 -5.22
N LEU A 28 9.04 0.66 -3.96
CA LEU A 28 9.23 2.07 -3.68
C LEU A 28 10.64 2.50 -4.08
N ALA A 29 11.61 1.67 -3.77
CA ALA A 29 12.98 2.01 -4.12
C ALA A 29 13.14 2.14 -5.64
N GLU A 30 12.45 1.31 -6.38
CA GLU A 30 12.52 1.39 -7.82
C GLU A 30 11.93 2.69 -8.33
N ARG A 31 11.11 3.33 -7.55
CA ARG A 31 10.55 4.61 -7.94
C ARG A 31 11.30 5.77 -7.32
N GLY A 32 12.46 5.48 -6.74
CA GLY A 32 13.27 6.53 -6.16
C GLY A 32 12.91 6.93 -4.75
N ILE A 33 12.08 6.14 -4.09
CA ILE A 33 11.66 6.47 -2.73
C ILE A 33 12.28 5.50 -1.77
N LYS A 34 13.05 5.99 -0.81
CA LYS A 34 13.64 5.14 0.18
C LYS A 34 12.86 5.20 1.45
N SER A 35 12.65 4.08 2.08
CA SER A 35 11.97 4.08 3.37
C SER A 35 12.50 2.91 4.17
N THR A 36 12.30 2.94 5.47
CA THR A 36 12.71 1.84 6.32
C THR A 36 11.51 0.99 6.59
N GLN A 37 11.75 -0.20 7.10
CA GLN A 37 10.66 -1.08 7.41
C GLN A 37 9.75 -0.48 8.47
N ALA A 38 10.31 0.18 9.44
CA ALA A 38 9.50 0.80 10.49
C ALA A 38 8.60 1.88 9.91
N THR A 39 9.13 2.69 9.01
CA THR A 39 8.35 3.74 8.42
C THR A 39 7.25 3.17 7.54
N LEU A 40 7.58 2.13 6.79
CA LEU A 40 6.61 1.54 5.91
C LEU A 40 5.51 0.87 6.71
N SER A 41 5.88 0.22 7.80
CA SER A 41 4.90 -0.43 8.64
C SER A 41 3.91 0.59 9.18
N ARG A 42 4.40 1.76 9.55
CA ARG A 42 3.55 2.77 10.04
C ARG A 42 2.64 3.31 8.94
N ASP A 43 3.16 3.46 7.72
CA ASP A 43 2.33 3.91 6.62
C ASP A 43 1.23 2.92 6.34
N ILE A 44 1.53 1.63 6.41
CA ILE A 44 0.53 0.60 6.17
C ILE A 44 -0.59 0.73 7.18
N LYS A 45 -0.23 0.99 8.44
CA LYS A 45 -1.22 1.15 9.42
C LYS A 45 -2.00 2.43 9.22
N ASP A 46 -1.34 3.54 8.92
CA ASP A 46 -2.01 4.80 8.72
C ASP A 46 -2.98 4.72 7.57
N MET A 47 -2.63 3.99 6.52
CA MET A 47 -3.47 3.88 5.35
C MET A 47 -4.49 2.78 5.50
N ARG A 48 -4.37 2.02 6.60
CA ARG A 48 -5.30 0.93 6.86
C ARG A 48 -5.30 -0.11 5.76
N LEU A 49 -4.13 -0.39 5.24
CA LEU A 49 -4.02 -1.42 4.23
C LEU A 49 -4.27 -2.78 4.86
N VAL A 50 -4.92 -3.65 4.14
CA VAL A 50 -5.20 -4.98 4.63
C VAL A 50 -4.78 -5.97 3.58
N LYS A 51 -4.71 -7.24 3.94
CA LYS A 51 -4.36 -8.25 2.97
C LYS A 51 -5.60 -9.00 2.57
N GLU A 52 -5.70 -9.28 1.29
CA GLU A 52 -6.84 -9.99 0.79
C GLU A 52 -6.38 -11.08 -0.13
N LEU A 53 -7.08 -12.19 -0.14
CA LEU A 53 -6.71 -13.31 -0.98
C LEU A 53 -7.02 -12.96 -2.43
N GLY A 54 -6.03 -13.05 -3.27
CA GLY A 54 -6.22 -12.75 -4.68
C GLY A 54 -6.68 -13.96 -5.46
N PRO A 55 -6.97 -13.78 -6.72
CA PRO A 55 -7.49 -14.85 -7.53
C PRO A 55 -6.50 -15.99 -7.75
N ASN A 56 -5.23 -15.72 -7.60
CA ASN A 56 -4.27 -16.80 -7.80
C ASN A 56 -3.92 -17.48 -6.49
N GLY A 57 -4.64 -17.23 -5.43
CA GLY A 57 -4.39 -17.91 -4.19
C GLY A 57 -3.38 -17.24 -3.27
N SER A 58 -2.86 -16.12 -3.64
CA SER A 58 -1.90 -15.43 -2.79
C SER A 58 -2.53 -14.21 -2.17
N TYR A 59 -2.06 -13.87 -0.98
CA TYR A 59 -2.58 -12.67 -0.35
C TYR A 59 -1.83 -11.45 -0.87
N ARG A 60 -2.50 -10.34 -0.93
CA ARG A 60 -1.85 -9.11 -1.37
C ARG A 60 -2.44 -7.95 -0.60
N TYR A 61 -1.71 -6.87 -0.52
CA TYR A 61 -2.18 -5.69 0.17
C TYR A 61 -3.18 -4.94 -0.70
N ILE A 62 -4.24 -4.48 -0.09
CA ILE A 62 -5.20 -3.64 -0.80
C ILE A 62 -5.57 -2.48 0.10
N ALA A 63 -6.01 -1.41 -0.49
CA ALA A 63 -6.43 -0.24 0.27
C ALA A 63 -7.90 -0.37 0.60
N PRO A 64 -8.34 0.23 1.68
CA PRO A 64 -9.74 0.21 2.02
C PRO A 64 -10.52 0.94 0.95
N THR A 65 -11.74 0.56 0.78
CA THR A 65 -12.51 1.16 -0.27
C THR A 65 -12.84 2.55 0.09
N THR A 66 -12.95 3.36 -0.93
CA THR A 66 -13.21 4.68 -0.65
C THR A 66 -14.59 4.93 -0.23
N GLN A 67 -15.47 4.07 -0.50
CA GLN A 67 -16.76 4.33 -0.14
C GLN A 67 -16.89 4.54 1.27
N GLU A 68 -16.01 4.04 2.04
CA GLU A 68 -16.13 4.26 3.35
C GLU A 68 -16.03 5.67 3.68
N ARG A 69 -15.18 6.38 3.05
CA ARG A 69 -15.04 7.67 3.37
C ARG A 69 -16.15 8.43 2.91
N ASP A 70 -16.68 8.12 1.87
CA ASP A 70 -17.72 8.85 1.36
C ASP A 70 -18.80 8.92 2.30
N ASP A 71 -19.01 7.93 3.01
CA ASP A 71 -20.05 7.93 3.82
C ASP A 71 -20.04 8.96 4.68
N LEU A 72 -19.03 9.36 5.09
CA LEU A 72 -19.01 10.27 5.95
C LEU A 72 -19.47 11.43 5.60
N SER A 73 -19.46 11.68 4.57
CA SER A 73 -19.83 12.90 4.23
C SER A 73 -21.10 13.16 4.35
#